data_26f6ccad687717e23799649a6a87a590
#
_entry.id   26f6ccad687717e23799649a6a87a590
#
_cell.length_a   1.000
_cell.length_b   1.000
_cell.length_c   1.000
_cell.angle_alpha   90.00
_cell.angle_beta   90.00
_cell.angle_gamma   90.00
#
_symmetry.space_group_name_H-M   'P 1'
#
loop_
_entity.id
_entity.type
_entity.pdbx_description
1 polymer ?
#
loop_
_entity_poly.entity_id
_entity_poly.type
_entity_poly.pdbx_seq_one_letter_code
_entity_poly.pdbx_strand_id
1 'polypeptide(L)'
;MLKVFVPLLLLFSACTEDISQLNTETKRPAAVPAPTLFSNATRTLAGSLASASVNTNVFRFTVSHWAMAVYQDEAQYDFNTRAIPQGWWTTMYRDVLADYTESAKLITADATLTAGEKANKLAIIDIMQVYTYSILVNTFGNVPYTEALQPTNLFPKYDDAKTVHADLMARLNSDITKLNTSAAGFASGEDLVYKGSISNWLKFANTLRMKLGMIVADENAAAAKTAVEASDAGAISASANNGYFTYQSASPNQNPLFADIVTGGRQDYIGAKDLMDKLLGWNDPRTAFYFSKNNAGVYAGGIVGKSNTFVDFSRAGAKVIAAADPYVFADVVETEFLRAEAAERG
;
A
#
# COMPACT_ATOMS: atom_id res chain seq x y z
N MET A 1 -0.14 71.06 46.77
CA MET A 1 -0.59 69.70 46.55
C MET A 1 -0.67 69.44 45.01
N LEU A 2 0.46 69.08 44.42
CA LEU A 2 0.53 68.78 42.99
C LEU A 2 1.73 67.92 42.72
N LYS A 3 1.69 66.67 43.03
CA LYS A 3 2.68 65.66 42.64
C LYS A 3 2.10 64.27 42.87
N VAL A 4 1.39 63.71 41.98
CA VAL A 4 1.13 62.23 41.81
C VAL A 4 0.23 61.99 40.59
N PHE A 5 0.67 62.25 39.36
CA PHE A 5 -0.14 61.84 38.17
C PHE A 5 0.67 61.65 36.89
N VAL A 6 1.92 61.19 36.99
CA VAL A 6 2.76 61.01 35.77
C VAL A 6 3.34 59.60 35.54
N PRO A 7 3.15 58.54 36.35
CA PRO A 7 3.73 57.27 35.93
C PRO A 7 2.74 56.21 35.38
N LEU A 8 1.50 56.58 34.96
CA LEU A 8 0.54 55.55 34.47
C LEU A 8 0.38 55.51 32.94
N LEU A 9 1.16 56.27 32.20
CA LEU A 9 1.03 56.34 30.71
C LEU A 9 2.13 55.58 29.96
N LEU A 10 2.99 54.83 30.62
CA LEU A 10 4.12 54.09 29.97
C LEU A 10 3.94 52.57 29.92
N LEU A 11 2.74 52.04 30.18
CA LEU A 11 2.48 50.59 30.17
C LEU A 11 1.67 50.10 28.96
N PHE A 12 1.41 50.92 27.94
CA PHE A 12 0.65 50.49 26.73
C PHE A 12 1.47 50.34 25.47
N SER A 13 2.80 50.29 25.53
CA SER A 13 3.64 50.11 24.36
C SER A 13 4.28 48.71 24.24
N ALA A 14 3.76 47.71 24.91
CA ALA A 14 4.30 46.36 24.85
C ALA A 14 3.28 45.41 24.31
N CYS A 15 3.02 45.43 23.01
CA CYS A 15 2.46 44.36 22.18
C CYS A 15 2.15 44.92 20.79
N THR A 16 3.17 45.25 20.00
CA THR A 16 3.01 45.57 18.59
C THR A 16 3.88 44.64 17.72
N GLU A 17 4.16 43.42 18.19
CA GLU A 17 4.66 42.44 17.28
C GLU A 17 3.51 41.96 16.39
N ASP A 18 3.75 41.95 15.12
CA ASP A 18 2.80 41.50 14.12
C ASP A 18 2.51 40.00 14.33
N ILE A 19 1.42 39.72 15.04
CA ILE A 19 0.97 38.34 15.29
C ILE A 19 0.55 37.59 13.99
N SER A 20 0.45 38.27 12.85
CA SER A 20 0.18 37.64 11.57
C SER A 20 1.30 36.67 11.17
N GLN A 21 2.54 36.91 11.61
CA GLN A 21 3.65 35.99 11.39
C GLN A 21 3.46 34.65 12.14
N LEU A 22 2.72 34.62 13.25
CA LEU A 22 2.40 33.39 13.97
C LEU A 22 1.43 32.50 13.19
N ASN A 23 0.69 33.06 12.24
CA ASN A 23 -0.22 32.32 11.34
C ASN A 23 0.50 31.84 10.08
N THR A 24 1.78 32.17 9.89
CA THR A 24 2.56 31.64 8.76
C THR A 24 3.00 30.24 9.11
N GLU A 25 2.48 29.25 8.38
CA GLU A 25 2.88 27.83 8.54
C GLU A 25 4.34 27.66 8.12
N THR A 26 5.24 27.55 9.09
CA THR A 26 6.69 27.39 8.86
C THR A 26 7.16 25.95 9.00
N LYS A 27 6.30 25.07 9.55
CA LYS A 27 6.65 23.66 9.80
C LYS A 27 6.32 22.74 8.64
N ARG A 28 5.47 23.19 7.71
CA ARG A 28 5.12 22.45 6.51
C ARG A 28 5.73 23.15 5.28
N PRO A 29 6.37 22.40 4.38
CA PRO A 29 6.91 23.00 3.16
C PRO A 29 5.77 23.55 2.31
N ALA A 30 5.94 24.79 1.83
CA ALA A 30 4.97 25.43 0.93
C ALA A 30 4.94 24.80 -0.48
N ALA A 31 5.99 24.06 -0.84
CA ALA A 31 6.10 23.30 -2.08
C ALA A 31 6.86 22.00 -1.81
N VAL A 32 6.35 20.90 -2.35
CA VAL A 32 6.98 19.57 -2.25
C VAL A 32 7.36 19.12 -3.66
N PRO A 33 8.61 18.67 -3.90
CA PRO A 33 9.01 18.14 -5.20
C PRO A 33 8.14 16.93 -5.61
N ALA A 34 7.80 16.84 -6.89
CA ALA A 34 6.97 15.76 -7.42
C ALA A 34 7.51 14.36 -7.09
N PRO A 35 8.82 14.06 -7.19
CA PRO A 35 9.34 12.75 -6.82
C PRO A 35 9.16 12.40 -5.34
N THR A 36 9.19 13.40 -4.45
CA THR A 36 8.97 13.20 -3.01
C THR A 36 7.53 12.73 -2.73
N LEU A 37 6.55 13.30 -3.42
CA LEU A 37 5.15 12.86 -3.33
C LEU A 37 5.00 11.43 -3.83
N PHE A 38 5.60 11.09 -4.98
CA PHE A 38 5.61 9.72 -5.50
C PHE A 38 6.21 8.72 -4.49
N SER A 39 7.38 9.04 -3.93
CA SER A 39 8.05 8.19 -2.95
C SER A 39 7.22 8.04 -1.67
N ASN A 40 6.59 9.13 -1.19
CA ASN A 40 5.75 9.10 0.00
C ASN A 40 4.49 8.26 -0.21
N ALA A 41 3.79 8.43 -1.34
CA ALA A 41 2.64 7.62 -1.70
C ALA A 41 2.99 6.13 -1.77
N THR A 42 4.10 5.78 -2.43
CA THR A 42 4.59 4.40 -2.55
C THR A 42 4.93 3.79 -1.19
N ARG A 43 5.61 4.56 -0.32
CA ARG A 43 5.93 4.13 1.05
C ARG A 43 4.67 3.93 1.90
N THR A 44 3.71 4.86 1.80
CA THR A 44 2.45 4.78 2.55
C THR A 44 1.63 3.58 2.10
N LEU A 45 1.54 3.34 0.79
CA LEU A 45 0.86 2.17 0.24
C LEU A 45 1.51 0.87 0.73
N ALA A 46 2.84 0.73 0.58
CA ALA A 46 3.57 -0.45 1.04
C ALA A 46 3.39 -0.67 2.55
N GLY A 47 3.49 0.39 3.34
CA GLY A 47 3.30 0.34 4.80
C GLY A 47 1.91 -0.13 5.20
N SER A 48 0.87 0.37 4.53
CA SER A 48 -0.52 -0.03 4.78
C SER A 48 -0.77 -1.48 4.42
N LEU A 49 -0.23 -1.94 3.29
CA LEU A 49 -0.38 -3.32 2.82
C LEU A 49 0.44 -4.32 3.65
N ALA A 50 1.61 -3.93 4.16
CA ALA A 50 2.44 -4.75 5.04
C ALA A 50 1.89 -4.85 6.46
N SER A 51 1.19 -3.83 6.96
CA SER A 51 0.71 -3.74 8.33
C SER A 51 -0.19 -4.94 8.71
N ALA A 52 -0.15 -5.33 9.97
CA ALA A 52 -1.14 -6.20 10.59
C ALA A 52 -1.94 -5.47 11.68
N SER A 53 -1.75 -4.15 11.82
CA SER A 53 -2.57 -3.35 12.73
C SER A 53 -4.04 -3.48 12.36
N VAL A 54 -4.86 -3.90 13.30
CA VAL A 54 -6.31 -4.06 13.11
C VAL A 54 -7.01 -2.77 12.67
N ASN A 55 -6.41 -1.61 12.95
CA ASN A 55 -6.92 -0.32 12.53
C ASN A 55 -6.51 0.07 11.10
N THR A 56 -5.68 -0.73 10.44
CA THR A 56 -5.12 -0.42 9.11
C THR A 56 -5.41 -1.54 8.11
N ASN A 57 -5.11 -2.80 8.48
CA ASN A 57 -5.18 -3.93 7.57
C ASN A 57 -5.65 -5.19 8.31
N VAL A 58 -6.89 -5.59 8.09
CA VAL A 58 -7.52 -6.74 8.76
C VAL A 58 -7.48 -8.03 7.93
N PHE A 59 -7.01 -7.98 6.70
CA PHE A 59 -7.17 -9.10 5.75
C PHE A 59 -6.53 -10.40 6.22
N ARG A 60 -5.41 -10.37 6.97
CA ARG A 60 -4.78 -11.59 7.52
C ARG A 60 -5.68 -12.35 8.48
N PHE A 61 -6.56 -11.62 9.17
CA PHE A 61 -7.52 -12.21 10.13
C PHE A 61 -8.76 -12.73 9.41
N THR A 62 -9.28 -11.97 8.43
CA THR A 62 -10.47 -12.37 7.67
C THR A 62 -10.25 -13.59 6.81
N VAL A 63 -9.02 -13.84 6.32
CA VAL A 63 -8.65 -15.04 5.55
C VAL A 63 -8.04 -16.16 6.42
N SER A 64 -8.15 -16.05 7.74
CA SER A 64 -7.65 -17.09 8.70
C SER A 64 -6.16 -17.42 8.52
N HIS A 65 -5.31 -16.43 8.16
CA HIS A 65 -3.86 -16.62 8.24
C HIS A 65 -3.36 -16.42 9.66
N TRP A 66 -3.89 -15.40 10.32
CA TRP A 66 -3.60 -15.08 11.72
C TRP A 66 -4.89 -15.01 12.53
N ALA A 67 -4.78 -15.19 13.83
CA ALA A 67 -5.83 -14.97 14.81
C ALA A 67 -5.36 -13.97 15.86
N MET A 68 -6.31 -13.45 16.64
CA MET A 68 -6.03 -12.50 17.72
C MET A 68 -6.15 -13.23 19.09
N ALA A 69 -5.27 -12.85 20.02
CA ALA A 69 -5.41 -13.30 21.41
C ALA A 69 -6.48 -12.48 22.14
N VAL A 70 -6.57 -11.17 21.89
CA VAL A 70 -7.41 -10.23 22.66
C VAL A 70 -8.52 -9.58 21.81
N TYR A 71 -8.18 -9.01 20.68
CA TYR A 71 -9.12 -8.22 19.85
C TYR A 71 -9.76 -9.13 18.80
N GLN A 72 -11.01 -9.51 18.97
CA GLN A 72 -11.69 -10.45 18.09
C GLN A 72 -12.66 -9.81 17.10
N ASP A 73 -12.99 -8.54 17.26
CA ASP A 73 -14.06 -7.85 16.54
C ASP A 73 -13.90 -8.01 15.02
N GLU A 74 -12.73 -7.72 14.48
CA GLU A 74 -12.45 -7.81 13.04
C GLU A 74 -12.49 -9.26 12.53
N ALA A 75 -12.00 -10.21 13.33
CA ALA A 75 -12.05 -11.61 12.99
C ALA A 75 -13.49 -12.20 13.09
N GLN A 76 -14.39 -11.49 13.75
CA GLN A 76 -15.85 -11.74 13.79
C GLN A 76 -16.61 -10.90 12.75
N TYR A 77 -15.90 -10.23 11.84
CA TYR A 77 -16.45 -9.35 10.82
C TYR A 77 -17.16 -8.10 11.35
N ASP A 78 -16.88 -7.68 12.59
CA ASP A 78 -17.29 -6.36 13.10
C ASP A 78 -16.28 -5.30 12.62
N PHE A 79 -16.55 -4.73 11.45
CA PHE A 79 -15.76 -3.65 10.87
C PHE A 79 -16.28 -2.25 11.24
N ASN A 80 -17.45 -2.17 11.91
CA ASN A 80 -18.13 -0.90 12.16
C ASN A 80 -17.70 -0.27 13.49
N THR A 81 -17.54 -1.05 14.55
CA THR A 81 -17.22 -0.56 15.90
C THR A 81 -15.97 0.31 15.92
N ARG A 82 -14.93 -0.01 15.13
CA ARG A 82 -13.69 0.75 15.01
C ARG A 82 -13.54 1.48 13.68
N ALA A 83 -14.60 1.57 12.87
CA ALA A 83 -14.59 2.25 11.58
C ALA A 83 -13.41 1.81 10.65
N ILE A 84 -13.10 0.52 10.61
CA ILE A 84 -11.98 -0.04 9.84
C ILE A 84 -12.05 0.32 8.35
N PRO A 85 -13.22 0.18 7.66
CA PRO A 85 -13.33 0.57 6.25
C PRO A 85 -13.00 2.03 6.02
N GLN A 86 -13.41 2.92 6.95
CA GLN A 86 -13.10 4.35 6.90
C GLN A 86 -11.59 4.62 6.93
N GLY A 87 -10.86 3.94 7.81
CA GLY A 87 -9.40 4.07 7.92
C GLY A 87 -8.70 3.65 6.64
N TRP A 88 -9.07 2.49 6.09
CA TRP A 88 -8.55 1.98 4.83
C TRP A 88 -8.84 2.91 3.66
N TRP A 89 -10.09 3.34 3.52
CA TRP A 89 -10.53 4.31 2.52
C TRP A 89 -9.74 5.62 2.57
N THR A 90 -9.67 6.21 3.77
CA THR A 90 -8.96 7.48 3.97
C THR A 90 -7.50 7.39 3.57
N THR A 91 -6.82 6.32 3.97
CA THR A 91 -5.41 6.11 3.62
C THR A 91 -5.22 6.00 2.10
N MET A 92 -6.05 5.18 1.42
CA MET A 92 -5.90 4.98 -0.02
C MET A 92 -6.19 6.25 -0.83
N TYR A 93 -7.23 7.00 -0.48
CA TYR A 93 -7.57 8.23 -1.22
C TYR A 93 -6.72 9.42 -0.82
N ARG A 94 -6.63 9.72 0.48
CA ARG A 94 -5.98 10.95 0.98
C ARG A 94 -4.45 10.86 0.97
N ASP A 95 -3.89 9.70 1.41
CA ASP A 95 -2.47 9.61 1.70
C ASP A 95 -1.69 8.92 0.56
N VAL A 96 -2.38 8.21 -0.34
CA VAL A 96 -1.77 7.52 -1.47
C VAL A 96 -2.16 8.16 -2.80
N LEU A 97 -3.44 8.07 -3.19
CA LEU A 97 -3.89 8.54 -4.51
C LEU A 97 -3.77 10.06 -4.68
N ALA A 98 -4.00 10.85 -3.62
CA ALA A 98 -3.85 12.30 -3.70
C ALA A 98 -2.39 12.70 -3.97
N ASP A 99 -1.42 12.07 -3.30
CA ASP A 99 0.01 12.32 -3.51
C ASP A 99 0.46 11.88 -4.92
N TYR A 100 0.01 10.72 -5.42
CA TYR A 100 0.27 10.33 -6.80
C TYR A 100 -0.32 11.32 -7.80
N THR A 101 -1.54 11.79 -7.57
CA THR A 101 -2.22 12.75 -8.45
C THR A 101 -1.49 14.09 -8.49
N GLU A 102 -1.09 14.63 -7.34
CA GLU A 102 -0.33 15.88 -7.30
C GLU A 102 1.07 15.71 -7.88
N SER A 103 1.75 14.58 -7.64
CA SER A 103 3.02 14.24 -8.28
C SER A 103 2.90 14.26 -9.80
N ALA A 104 1.88 13.60 -10.36
CA ALA A 104 1.64 13.58 -11.80
C ALA A 104 1.39 14.99 -12.38
N LYS A 105 0.60 15.80 -11.68
CA LYS A 105 0.32 17.18 -12.06
C LYS A 105 1.59 18.04 -12.09
N LEU A 106 2.44 17.96 -11.08
CA LEU A 106 3.71 18.68 -11.02
C LEU A 106 4.67 18.21 -12.11
N ILE A 107 4.79 16.92 -12.39
CA ILE A 107 5.61 16.38 -13.49
C ILE A 107 5.08 16.85 -14.84
N THR A 108 3.75 16.90 -15.02
CA THR A 108 3.15 17.40 -16.25
C THR A 108 3.51 18.85 -16.51
N ALA A 109 3.54 19.68 -15.48
CA ALA A 109 3.88 21.09 -15.55
C ALA A 109 5.39 21.36 -15.69
N ASP A 110 6.26 20.40 -15.36
CA ASP A 110 7.71 20.58 -15.38
C ASP A 110 8.23 20.64 -16.81
N ALA A 111 8.66 21.83 -17.22
CA ALA A 111 9.24 22.09 -18.54
C ALA A 111 10.73 21.67 -18.66
N THR A 112 11.38 21.29 -17.57
CA THR A 112 12.80 20.89 -17.55
C THR A 112 13.02 19.44 -17.94
N LEU A 113 11.98 18.60 -17.81
CA LEU A 113 12.03 17.18 -18.14
C LEU A 113 11.95 16.98 -19.67
N THR A 114 12.75 16.06 -20.19
CA THR A 114 12.59 15.58 -21.56
C THR A 114 11.25 14.88 -21.76
N ALA A 115 10.75 14.85 -22.99
CA ALA A 115 9.46 14.19 -23.30
C ALA A 115 9.45 12.70 -22.88
N GLY A 116 10.56 11.98 -23.11
CA GLY A 116 10.69 10.57 -22.74
C GLY A 116 10.73 10.35 -21.23
N GLU A 117 11.46 11.18 -20.50
CA GLU A 117 11.51 11.12 -19.03
C GLU A 117 10.15 11.43 -18.41
N LYS A 118 9.49 12.48 -18.90
CA LYS A 118 8.14 12.85 -18.46
C LYS A 118 7.15 11.70 -18.72
N ALA A 119 7.18 11.09 -19.90
CA ALA A 119 6.32 9.97 -20.24
C ALA A 119 6.54 8.77 -19.30
N ASN A 120 7.80 8.41 -19.02
CA ASN A 120 8.13 7.33 -18.09
C ASN A 120 7.63 7.60 -16.67
N LYS A 121 7.90 8.80 -16.13
CA LYS A 121 7.48 9.17 -14.77
C LYS A 121 5.95 9.15 -14.65
N LEU A 122 5.22 9.69 -15.62
CA LEU A 122 3.76 9.69 -15.61
C LEU A 122 3.19 8.28 -15.74
N ALA A 123 3.75 7.42 -16.59
CA ALA A 123 3.32 6.03 -16.72
C ALA A 123 3.55 5.24 -15.44
N ILE A 124 4.68 5.43 -14.76
CA ILE A 124 4.98 4.77 -13.48
C ILE A 124 3.98 5.21 -12.40
N ILE A 125 3.68 6.49 -12.29
CA ILE A 125 2.66 6.98 -11.35
C ILE A 125 1.31 6.38 -11.68
N ASP A 126 0.92 6.36 -12.94
CA ASP A 126 -0.38 5.83 -13.38
C ASP A 126 -0.51 4.33 -13.09
N ILE A 127 0.54 3.53 -13.33
CA ILE A 127 0.61 2.11 -12.95
C ILE A 127 0.37 1.93 -11.43
N MET A 128 0.94 2.77 -10.58
CA MET A 128 0.73 2.69 -9.14
C MET A 128 -0.67 3.18 -8.71
N GLN A 129 -1.25 4.12 -9.42
CA GLN A 129 -2.66 4.50 -9.25
C GLN A 129 -3.59 3.35 -9.66
N VAL A 130 -3.34 2.71 -10.80
CA VAL A 130 -4.08 1.51 -11.25
C VAL A 130 -4.01 0.41 -10.20
N TYR A 131 -2.82 0.13 -9.66
CA TYR A 131 -2.63 -0.83 -8.57
C TYR A 131 -3.49 -0.46 -7.34
N THR A 132 -3.46 0.81 -6.92
CA THR A 132 -4.21 1.28 -5.75
C THR A 132 -5.73 1.22 -5.97
N TYR A 133 -6.20 1.68 -7.12
CA TYR A 133 -7.63 1.59 -7.45
C TYR A 133 -8.11 0.16 -7.60
N SER A 134 -7.28 -0.75 -8.10
CA SER A 134 -7.65 -2.17 -8.15
C SER A 134 -7.90 -2.76 -6.76
N ILE A 135 -7.10 -2.36 -5.77
CA ILE A 135 -7.33 -2.73 -4.37
C ILE A 135 -8.64 -2.14 -3.85
N LEU A 136 -8.92 -0.87 -4.13
CA LEU A 136 -10.17 -0.21 -3.71
C LEU A 136 -11.41 -0.91 -4.31
N VAL A 137 -11.39 -1.18 -5.61
CA VAL A 137 -12.49 -1.86 -6.30
C VAL A 137 -12.69 -3.28 -5.76
N ASN A 138 -11.61 -4.02 -5.54
CA ASN A 138 -11.69 -5.38 -4.99
C ASN A 138 -12.15 -5.42 -3.53
N THR A 139 -11.96 -4.32 -2.79
CA THR A 139 -12.38 -4.21 -1.38
C THR A 139 -13.82 -3.74 -1.25
N PHE A 140 -14.23 -2.75 -2.04
CA PHE A 140 -15.49 -2.01 -1.83
C PHE A 140 -16.49 -2.16 -2.95
N GLY A 141 -16.13 -2.71 -4.10
CA GLY A 141 -16.95 -2.72 -5.30
C GLY A 141 -16.98 -1.33 -5.96
N ASN A 142 -18.13 -0.69 -6.00
CA ASN A 142 -18.27 0.67 -6.55
C ASN A 142 -17.52 1.69 -5.69
N VAL A 143 -16.76 2.59 -6.33
CA VAL A 143 -15.94 3.59 -5.66
C VAL A 143 -15.95 4.91 -6.43
N PRO A 144 -15.72 6.08 -5.80
CA PRO A 144 -15.43 7.30 -6.52
C PRO A 144 -14.16 7.15 -7.35
N TYR A 145 -14.27 7.39 -8.64
CA TYR A 145 -13.17 7.23 -9.59
C TYR A 145 -13.03 8.41 -10.54
N THR A 146 -14.01 8.62 -11.43
CA THR A 146 -13.95 9.67 -12.46
C THR A 146 -14.00 11.09 -11.88
N GLU A 147 -14.67 11.26 -10.75
CA GLU A 147 -14.81 12.53 -10.06
C GLU A 147 -13.99 12.60 -8.76
N ALA A 148 -13.21 11.59 -8.46
CA ALA A 148 -12.39 11.54 -7.26
C ALA A 148 -11.25 12.56 -7.30
N LEU A 149 -10.75 12.94 -6.11
CA LEU A 149 -9.55 13.76 -5.92
C LEU A 149 -9.64 15.17 -6.54
N GLN A 150 -10.85 15.66 -6.76
CA GLN A 150 -11.11 17.02 -7.22
C GLN A 150 -11.47 17.90 -6.01
N PRO A 151 -10.62 18.88 -5.62
CA PRO A 151 -10.86 19.68 -4.40
C PRO A 151 -12.19 20.45 -4.40
N THR A 152 -12.73 20.74 -5.58
CA THR A 152 -14.00 21.46 -5.76
C THR A 152 -15.23 20.54 -5.74
N ASN A 153 -15.04 19.21 -5.82
CA ASN A 153 -16.13 18.24 -5.76
C ASN A 153 -16.08 17.47 -4.44
N LEU A 154 -16.84 17.92 -3.45
CA LEU A 154 -16.89 17.32 -2.12
C LEU A 154 -17.75 16.04 -2.07
N PHE A 155 -18.58 15.80 -3.07
CA PHE A 155 -19.49 14.65 -3.15
C PHE A 155 -19.35 13.93 -4.50
N PRO A 156 -18.18 13.31 -4.76
CA PRO A 156 -17.98 12.61 -6.01
C PRO A 156 -18.94 11.41 -6.11
N LYS A 157 -19.43 11.14 -7.30
CA LYS A 157 -20.26 9.95 -7.56
C LYS A 157 -19.44 8.67 -7.37
N TYR A 158 -20.13 7.59 -7.04
CA TYR A 158 -19.59 6.24 -7.08
C TYR A 158 -19.73 5.70 -8.50
N ASP A 159 -18.61 5.33 -9.09
CA ASP A 159 -18.58 4.70 -10.40
C ASP A 159 -18.71 3.17 -10.24
N ASP A 160 -19.32 2.54 -11.23
CA ASP A 160 -19.54 1.10 -11.27
C ASP A 160 -18.21 0.32 -11.33
N ALA A 161 -18.06 -0.70 -10.49
CA ALA A 161 -16.82 -1.46 -10.33
C ALA A 161 -16.34 -2.09 -11.65
N LYS A 162 -17.24 -2.61 -12.49
CA LYS A 162 -16.91 -3.21 -13.79
C LYS A 162 -16.39 -2.15 -14.75
N THR A 163 -17.01 -0.97 -14.75
CA THR A 163 -16.59 0.17 -15.56
C THR A 163 -15.21 0.68 -15.11
N VAL A 164 -14.99 0.82 -13.81
CA VAL A 164 -13.68 1.20 -13.27
C VAL A 164 -12.62 0.17 -13.66
N HIS A 165 -12.87 -1.12 -13.47
CA HIS A 165 -11.93 -2.17 -13.84
C HIS A 165 -11.56 -2.13 -15.33
N ALA A 166 -12.53 -1.92 -16.22
CA ALA A 166 -12.28 -1.81 -17.65
C ALA A 166 -11.38 -0.62 -18.00
N ASP A 167 -11.58 0.53 -17.33
CA ASP A 167 -10.71 1.71 -17.50
C ASP A 167 -9.30 1.47 -16.93
N LEU A 168 -9.17 0.82 -15.78
CA LEU A 168 -7.86 0.44 -15.22
C LEU A 168 -7.06 -0.41 -16.20
N MET A 169 -7.71 -1.36 -16.88
CA MET A 169 -7.08 -2.17 -17.92
C MET A 169 -6.65 -1.34 -19.14
N ALA A 170 -7.47 -0.39 -19.58
CA ALA A 170 -7.16 0.50 -20.68
C ALA A 170 -5.98 1.43 -20.36
N ARG A 171 -5.96 2.01 -19.16
CA ARG A 171 -4.86 2.83 -18.65
C ARG A 171 -3.55 2.04 -18.65
N LEU A 172 -3.58 0.85 -18.06
CA LEU A 172 -2.39 -0.01 -17.97
C LEU A 172 -1.83 -0.42 -19.34
N ASN A 173 -2.70 -0.73 -20.31
CA ASN A 173 -2.29 -0.97 -21.69
C ASN A 173 -1.60 0.26 -22.30
N SER A 174 -2.15 1.44 -22.07
CA SER A 174 -1.56 2.72 -22.53
C SER A 174 -0.18 2.95 -21.88
N ASP A 175 -0.04 2.69 -20.59
CA ASP A 175 1.21 2.92 -19.86
C ASP A 175 2.33 1.96 -20.29
N ILE A 176 2.00 0.70 -20.52
CA ILE A 176 2.94 -0.28 -21.10
C ILE A 176 3.52 0.24 -22.43
N THR A 177 2.70 0.88 -23.26
CA THR A 177 3.17 1.43 -24.55
C THR A 177 3.97 2.71 -24.41
N LYS A 178 3.76 3.51 -23.36
CA LYS A 178 4.48 4.76 -23.08
C LYS A 178 5.86 4.54 -22.46
N LEU A 179 6.05 3.45 -21.71
CA LEU A 179 7.32 3.16 -21.07
C LEU A 179 8.44 2.93 -22.09
N ASN A 180 9.45 3.79 -22.04
CA ASN A 180 10.59 3.78 -22.95
C ASN A 180 11.88 3.49 -22.18
N THR A 181 12.44 2.30 -22.38
CA THR A 181 13.67 1.85 -21.71
C THR A 181 14.93 2.64 -22.11
N SER A 182 14.86 3.42 -23.19
CA SER A 182 15.96 4.28 -23.63
C SER A 182 15.92 5.68 -23.03
N ALA A 183 14.86 6.03 -22.29
CA ALA A 183 14.72 7.30 -21.60
C ALA A 183 14.82 7.12 -20.08
N ALA A 184 15.22 8.16 -19.37
CA ALA A 184 15.25 8.19 -17.93
C ALA A 184 13.81 8.11 -17.34
N GLY A 185 13.71 7.74 -16.08
CA GLY A 185 12.51 7.79 -15.25
C GLY A 185 12.80 8.54 -13.95
N PHE A 186 12.23 8.04 -12.85
CA PHE A 186 12.61 8.50 -11.52
C PHE A 186 14.07 8.13 -11.22
N ALA A 187 14.75 8.98 -10.46
CA ALA A 187 16.09 8.65 -9.97
C ALA A 187 16.06 7.48 -8.98
N SER A 188 17.20 6.82 -8.80
CA SER A 188 17.31 5.64 -7.93
C SER A 188 16.88 5.88 -6.48
N GLY A 189 17.04 7.10 -5.96
CA GLY A 189 16.59 7.47 -4.61
C GLY A 189 15.11 7.86 -4.53
N GLU A 190 14.47 8.12 -5.66
CA GLU A 190 13.06 8.51 -5.78
C GLU A 190 12.16 7.30 -6.02
N ASP A 191 12.62 6.34 -6.83
CA ASP A 191 11.94 5.07 -7.08
C ASP A 191 12.34 4.03 -6.03
N LEU A 192 11.49 3.87 -5.03
CA LEU A 192 11.73 2.96 -3.91
C LEU A 192 11.50 1.48 -4.24
N VAL A 193 10.97 1.18 -5.44
CA VAL A 193 10.67 -0.19 -5.88
C VAL A 193 11.76 -0.72 -6.81
N TYR A 194 12.01 -0.06 -7.93
CA TYR A 194 12.91 -0.55 -8.96
C TYR A 194 14.14 0.32 -9.20
N LYS A 195 14.36 1.33 -8.36
CA LYS A 195 15.56 2.20 -8.41
C LYS A 195 15.77 2.86 -9.77
N GLY A 196 14.68 3.19 -10.46
CA GLY A 196 14.68 3.84 -11.78
C GLY A 196 14.71 2.88 -12.97
N SER A 197 14.59 1.58 -12.76
CA SER A 197 14.61 0.58 -13.85
C SER A 197 13.29 0.53 -14.61
N ILE A 198 13.23 1.18 -15.76
CA ILE A 198 12.05 1.16 -16.64
C ILE A 198 11.73 -0.24 -17.15
N SER A 199 12.75 -1.07 -17.41
CA SER A 199 12.54 -2.45 -17.85
C SER A 199 11.85 -3.30 -16.78
N ASN A 200 12.10 -3.06 -15.50
CA ASN A 200 11.40 -3.74 -14.41
C ASN A 200 9.99 -3.19 -14.22
N TRP A 201 9.76 -1.88 -14.42
CA TRP A 201 8.40 -1.31 -14.43
C TRP A 201 7.55 -1.88 -15.57
N LEU A 202 8.12 -2.16 -16.74
CA LEU A 202 7.42 -2.86 -17.82
C LEU A 202 7.00 -4.28 -17.40
N LYS A 203 7.88 -5.02 -16.72
CA LYS A 203 7.55 -6.35 -16.21
C LYS A 203 6.47 -6.30 -15.14
N PHE A 204 6.56 -5.34 -14.24
CA PHE A 204 5.54 -5.09 -13.22
C PHE A 204 4.18 -4.80 -13.86
N ALA A 205 4.12 -3.88 -14.83
CA ALA A 205 2.89 -3.51 -15.51
C ALA A 205 2.26 -4.70 -16.24
N ASN A 206 3.05 -5.54 -16.91
CA ASN A 206 2.56 -6.77 -17.54
C ASN A 206 2.04 -7.77 -16.50
N THR A 207 2.74 -7.96 -15.37
CA THR A 207 2.25 -8.82 -14.27
C THR A 207 0.94 -8.30 -13.69
N LEU A 208 0.84 -6.99 -13.47
CA LEU A 208 -0.40 -6.37 -12.98
C LEU A 208 -1.53 -6.54 -13.99
N ARG A 209 -1.28 -6.39 -15.31
CA ARG A 209 -2.27 -6.63 -16.36
C ARG A 209 -2.76 -8.08 -16.36
N MET A 210 -1.85 -9.04 -16.22
CA MET A 210 -2.18 -10.45 -16.09
C MET A 210 -3.09 -10.69 -14.89
N LYS A 211 -2.72 -10.15 -13.71
CA LYS A 211 -3.48 -10.25 -12.48
C LYS A 211 -4.89 -9.67 -12.62
N LEU A 212 -5.00 -8.45 -13.14
CA LEU A 212 -6.31 -7.81 -13.34
C LEU A 212 -7.17 -8.56 -14.37
N GLY A 213 -6.56 -9.12 -15.42
CA GLY A 213 -7.26 -10.00 -16.36
C GLY A 213 -7.82 -11.24 -15.68
N MET A 214 -7.04 -11.91 -14.83
CA MET A 214 -7.49 -13.11 -14.12
C MET A 214 -8.59 -12.84 -13.10
N ILE A 215 -8.64 -11.64 -12.48
CA ILE A 215 -9.73 -11.27 -11.56
C ILE A 215 -11.11 -11.37 -12.20
N VAL A 216 -11.23 -11.13 -13.50
CA VAL A 216 -12.52 -11.16 -14.22
C VAL A 216 -12.72 -12.45 -15.04
N ALA A 217 -11.89 -13.47 -14.85
CA ALA A 217 -11.89 -14.67 -15.68
C ALA A 217 -13.23 -15.43 -15.66
N ASP A 218 -13.94 -15.46 -14.54
CA ASP A 218 -15.25 -16.11 -14.42
C ASP A 218 -16.37 -15.29 -15.07
N GLU A 219 -16.25 -13.98 -15.09
CA GLU A 219 -17.23 -13.06 -15.70
C GLU A 219 -16.98 -12.86 -17.20
N ASN A 220 -15.72 -12.81 -17.62
CA ASN A 220 -15.31 -12.56 -18.99
C ASN A 220 -14.00 -13.29 -19.35
N ALA A 221 -14.12 -14.59 -19.59
CA ALA A 221 -12.98 -15.46 -19.94
C ALA A 221 -12.21 -14.97 -21.18
N ALA A 222 -12.88 -14.40 -22.17
CA ALA A 222 -12.23 -13.91 -23.39
C ALA A 222 -11.33 -12.67 -23.10
N ALA A 223 -11.80 -11.74 -22.27
CA ALA A 223 -10.99 -10.59 -21.86
C ALA A 223 -9.82 -11.04 -20.98
N ALA A 224 -10.03 -11.99 -20.07
CA ALA A 224 -8.97 -12.57 -19.24
C ALA A 224 -7.89 -13.22 -20.10
N LYS A 225 -8.28 -14.09 -21.05
CA LYS A 225 -7.35 -14.73 -21.98
C LYS A 225 -6.53 -13.71 -22.76
N THR A 226 -7.18 -12.71 -23.35
CA THR A 226 -6.50 -11.64 -24.08
C THR A 226 -5.47 -10.90 -23.21
N ALA A 227 -5.83 -10.59 -21.97
CA ALA A 227 -4.92 -9.89 -21.05
C ALA A 227 -3.72 -10.75 -20.66
N VAL A 228 -3.94 -12.03 -20.38
CA VAL A 228 -2.86 -12.97 -20.01
C VAL A 228 -1.90 -13.20 -21.17
N GLU A 229 -2.42 -13.55 -22.36
CA GLU A 229 -1.61 -13.80 -23.56
C GLU A 229 -0.77 -12.57 -23.95
N ALA A 230 -1.36 -11.36 -23.86
CA ALA A 230 -0.64 -10.13 -24.14
C ALA A 230 0.43 -9.79 -23.09
N SER A 231 0.33 -10.34 -21.89
CA SER A 231 1.23 -10.06 -20.77
C SER A 231 2.36 -11.07 -20.61
N ASP A 232 2.14 -12.32 -21.04
CA ASP A 232 2.94 -13.48 -20.66
C ASP A 232 4.44 -13.32 -20.90
N ALA A 233 4.85 -12.94 -22.11
CA ALA A 233 6.26 -12.76 -22.44
C ALA A 233 6.92 -11.58 -21.73
N GLY A 234 6.12 -10.58 -21.31
CA GLY A 234 6.60 -9.35 -20.67
C GLY A 234 6.51 -9.35 -19.14
N ALA A 235 5.84 -10.34 -18.54
CA ALA A 235 5.63 -10.40 -17.09
C ALA A 235 6.91 -10.80 -16.31
N ILE A 236 6.86 -10.65 -15.00
CA ILE A 236 7.96 -11.07 -14.10
C ILE A 236 8.18 -12.58 -14.25
N SER A 237 9.43 -12.97 -14.56
CA SER A 237 9.82 -14.37 -14.76
C SER A 237 11.03 -14.80 -13.93
N ALA A 238 11.58 -13.89 -13.13
CA ALA A 238 12.71 -14.17 -12.25
C ALA A 238 12.64 -13.31 -10.97
N SER A 239 13.10 -13.85 -9.85
CA SER A 239 13.09 -13.17 -8.54
C SER A 239 13.84 -11.84 -8.54
N ALA A 240 14.84 -11.67 -9.40
CA ALA A 240 15.58 -10.41 -9.55
C ALA A 240 14.72 -9.26 -10.10
N ASN A 241 13.56 -9.56 -10.67
CA ASN A 241 12.63 -8.57 -11.21
C ASN A 241 11.40 -8.33 -10.30
N ASN A 242 11.36 -8.96 -9.12
CA ASN A 242 10.28 -8.77 -8.17
C ASN A 242 10.16 -7.30 -7.76
N GLY A 243 8.92 -6.83 -7.62
CA GLY A 243 8.62 -5.47 -7.18
C GLY A 243 8.63 -5.35 -5.66
N TYR A 244 9.79 -5.08 -5.10
CA TYR A 244 9.98 -4.96 -3.66
C TYR A 244 10.04 -3.51 -3.20
N PHE A 245 9.25 -3.16 -2.18
CA PHE A 245 9.52 -2.01 -1.34
C PHE A 245 10.38 -2.46 -0.17
N THR A 246 11.64 -2.03 -0.15
CA THR A 246 12.61 -2.46 0.87
C THR A 246 12.58 -1.54 2.07
N TYR A 247 12.30 -2.09 3.24
CA TYR A 247 12.41 -1.39 4.52
C TYR A 247 13.86 -1.34 5.01
N GLN A 248 14.12 -0.51 6.03
CA GLN A 248 15.42 -0.35 6.66
C GLN A 248 15.46 -1.10 8.00
N SER A 249 16.66 -1.45 8.45
CA SER A 249 16.83 -2.09 9.76
C SER A 249 16.61 -1.13 10.95
N ALA A 250 16.64 0.19 10.70
CA ALA A 250 16.52 1.23 11.72
C ALA A 250 15.21 2.03 11.56
N SER A 251 14.64 2.45 12.72
CA SER A 251 13.53 3.39 12.79
C SER A 251 13.89 4.72 12.10
N PRO A 252 12.95 5.41 11.43
CA PRO A 252 11.52 5.15 11.38
C PRO A 252 11.07 4.29 10.17
N ASN A 253 11.98 3.79 9.35
CA ASN A 253 11.66 3.13 8.09
C ASN A 253 11.73 1.59 8.16
N GLN A 254 11.44 1.02 9.32
CA GLN A 254 11.33 -0.42 9.54
C GLN A 254 10.02 -0.98 8.98
N ASN A 255 10.02 -2.29 8.71
CA ASN A 255 8.80 -3.01 8.34
C ASN A 255 7.73 -2.81 9.44
N PRO A 256 6.47 -2.47 9.09
CA PRO A 256 5.39 -2.24 10.06
C PRO A 256 5.13 -3.41 11.01
N LEU A 257 5.30 -4.66 10.56
CA LEU A 257 5.17 -5.83 11.43
C LEU A 257 6.25 -5.86 12.51
N PHE A 258 7.50 -5.55 12.13
CA PHE A 258 8.59 -5.43 13.10
C PHE A 258 8.33 -4.29 14.09
N ALA A 259 7.94 -3.13 13.58
CA ALA A 259 7.67 -1.96 14.42
C ALA A 259 6.54 -2.24 15.43
N ASP A 260 5.48 -2.91 15.02
CA ASP A 260 4.32 -3.23 15.86
C ASP A 260 4.62 -4.39 16.84
N ILE A 261 5.14 -5.50 16.35
CA ILE A 261 5.31 -6.74 17.13
C ILE A 261 6.59 -6.72 17.96
N VAL A 262 7.72 -6.28 17.38
CA VAL A 262 9.02 -6.35 18.05
C VAL A 262 9.31 -5.07 18.82
N THR A 263 9.28 -3.90 18.17
CA THR A 263 9.56 -2.63 18.82
C THR A 263 8.43 -2.23 19.77
N GLY A 264 7.17 -2.38 19.35
CA GLY A 264 5.99 -2.08 20.15
C GLY A 264 5.66 -3.14 21.19
N GLY A 265 6.26 -4.32 21.10
CA GLY A 265 6.07 -5.42 22.06
C GLY A 265 4.68 -6.03 22.07
N ARG A 266 3.96 -5.98 20.96
CA ARG A 266 2.58 -6.45 20.84
C ARG A 266 2.47 -7.96 21.03
N GLN A 267 1.54 -8.40 21.87
CA GLN A 267 1.34 -9.82 22.25
C GLN A 267 -0.09 -10.30 21.96
N ASP A 268 -0.63 -9.97 20.81
CA ASP A 268 -2.00 -10.30 20.40
C ASP A 268 -2.06 -11.07 19.07
N TYR A 269 -1.01 -11.07 18.26
CA TYR A 269 -1.01 -11.79 16.99
C TYR A 269 -0.50 -13.21 17.15
N ILE A 270 -1.30 -14.18 16.74
CA ILE A 270 -0.98 -15.62 16.74
C ILE A 270 -1.33 -16.24 15.39
N GLY A 271 -0.74 -17.38 15.07
CA GLY A 271 -1.11 -18.15 13.89
C GLY A 271 -2.55 -18.68 14.02
N ALA A 272 -3.32 -18.61 12.93
CA ALA A 272 -4.66 -19.18 12.90
C ALA A 272 -4.64 -20.71 12.82
N LYS A 273 -5.59 -21.36 13.52
CA LYS A 273 -5.71 -22.82 13.55
C LYS A 273 -5.91 -23.42 12.16
N ASP A 274 -6.73 -22.80 11.33
CA ASP A 274 -7.08 -23.33 10.01
C ASP A 274 -5.86 -23.44 9.09
N LEU A 275 -4.99 -22.41 9.06
CA LEU A 275 -3.74 -22.46 8.31
C LEU A 275 -2.74 -23.42 8.97
N MET A 276 -2.60 -23.35 10.29
CA MET A 276 -1.64 -24.18 11.03
C MET A 276 -1.91 -25.67 10.84
N ASP A 277 -3.16 -26.09 10.96
CA ASP A 277 -3.56 -27.49 10.79
C ASP A 277 -3.25 -28.01 9.38
N LYS A 278 -3.48 -27.19 8.36
CA LYS A 278 -3.12 -27.53 6.96
C LYS A 278 -1.62 -27.71 6.79
N LEU A 279 -0.83 -26.73 7.25
CA LEU A 279 0.63 -26.78 7.13
C LEU A 279 1.21 -28.00 7.85
N LEU A 280 0.72 -28.30 9.06
CA LEU A 280 1.15 -29.47 9.82
C LEU A 280 0.68 -30.78 9.17
N GLY A 281 -0.55 -30.85 8.70
CA GLY A 281 -1.11 -32.02 8.02
C GLY A 281 -0.36 -32.39 6.73
N TRP A 282 0.21 -31.39 6.05
CA TRP A 282 1.01 -31.59 4.83
C TRP A 282 2.50 -31.75 5.11
N ASN A 283 2.94 -31.67 6.37
CA ASN A 283 4.36 -31.58 6.77
C ASN A 283 5.08 -30.46 6.00
N ASP A 284 4.42 -29.33 5.80
CA ASP A 284 4.92 -28.22 4.98
C ASP A 284 6.12 -27.56 5.65
N PRO A 285 7.30 -27.55 4.99
CA PRO A 285 8.51 -26.96 5.57
C PRO A 285 8.41 -25.46 5.82
N ARG A 286 7.47 -24.76 5.15
CA ARG A 286 7.21 -23.33 5.35
C ARG A 286 6.64 -23.00 6.73
N THR A 287 6.13 -24.02 7.46
CA THR A 287 5.62 -23.83 8.83
C THR A 287 6.64 -23.13 9.72
N ALA A 288 7.90 -23.59 9.71
CA ALA A 288 8.97 -23.00 10.51
C ALA A 288 9.43 -21.61 10.01
N PHE A 289 9.08 -21.25 8.79
CA PHE A 289 9.34 -19.94 8.22
C PHE A 289 8.24 -18.94 8.64
N TYR A 290 6.98 -19.34 8.53
CA TYR A 290 5.83 -18.48 8.82
C TYR A 290 5.58 -18.30 10.31
N PHE A 291 5.87 -19.31 11.12
CA PHE A 291 5.53 -19.34 12.54
C PHE A 291 6.70 -19.77 13.42
N SER A 292 6.74 -19.23 14.64
CA SER A 292 7.55 -19.75 15.73
C SER A 292 6.73 -20.75 16.56
N LYS A 293 7.41 -21.67 17.21
CA LYS A 293 6.78 -22.56 18.21
C LYS A 293 6.27 -21.73 19.39
N ASN A 294 5.22 -22.23 20.04
CA ASN A 294 4.69 -21.67 21.29
C ASN A 294 5.62 -21.94 22.49
N ASN A 295 5.23 -21.53 23.70
CA ASN A 295 6.05 -21.70 24.89
C ASN A 295 6.22 -23.19 25.31
N ALA A 296 5.36 -24.09 24.85
CA ALA A 296 5.50 -25.54 25.05
C ALA A 296 6.41 -26.21 23.99
N GLY A 297 7.01 -25.44 23.05
CA GLY A 297 7.90 -25.96 22.03
C GLY A 297 7.20 -26.63 20.84
N VAL A 298 5.90 -26.45 20.67
CA VAL A 298 5.09 -27.03 19.58
C VAL A 298 4.48 -25.96 18.70
N TYR A 299 4.08 -26.32 17.47
CA TYR A 299 3.25 -25.48 16.62
C TYR A 299 1.77 -25.69 16.97
N ALA A 300 1.07 -24.60 17.24
CA ALA A 300 -0.35 -24.61 17.55
C ALA A 300 -0.99 -23.32 17.06
N GLY A 301 -2.16 -23.42 16.43
CA GLY A 301 -2.94 -22.27 15.94
C GLY A 301 -4.11 -21.94 16.85
N GLY A 302 -4.38 -20.64 17.05
CA GLY A 302 -5.54 -20.14 17.79
C GLY A 302 -6.79 -20.10 16.92
N ILE A 303 -7.95 -20.14 17.57
CA ILE A 303 -9.24 -20.09 16.85
C ILE A 303 -9.56 -18.64 16.48
N VAL A 304 -9.79 -18.42 15.20
CA VAL A 304 -10.18 -17.08 14.67
C VAL A 304 -11.53 -16.67 15.28
N GLY A 305 -11.64 -15.42 15.70
CA GLY A 305 -12.85 -14.86 16.28
C GLY A 305 -13.17 -15.32 17.72
N LYS A 306 -12.24 -16.03 18.38
CA LYS A 306 -12.35 -16.39 19.80
C LYS A 306 -11.21 -15.81 20.62
N SER A 307 -11.44 -15.66 21.93
CA SER A 307 -10.37 -15.34 22.87
C SER A 307 -9.36 -16.49 22.92
N ASN A 308 -8.08 -16.15 22.86
CA ASN A 308 -6.97 -17.09 22.86
C ASN A 308 -5.91 -16.65 23.89
N THR A 309 -5.26 -17.60 24.56
CA THR A 309 -4.13 -17.30 25.43
C THR A 309 -2.86 -17.18 24.60
N PHE A 310 -2.27 -15.99 24.49
CA PHE A 310 -1.12 -15.70 23.60
C PHE A 310 0.02 -16.72 23.68
N VAL A 311 0.36 -17.16 24.92
CA VAL A 311 1.50 -18.06 25.16
C VAL A 311 1.28 -19.49 24.70
N ASP A 312 0.03 -19.90 24.50
CA ASP A 312 -0.36 -21.27 24.13
C ASP A 312 -0.27 -21.50 22.61
N PHE A 313 -0.13 -20.42 21.83
CA PHE A 313 -0.18 -20.49 20.38
C PHE A 313 1.11 -19.99 19.70
N SER A 314 1.33 -20.43 18.48
CA SER A 314 2.43 -20.02 17.62
C SER A 314 2.29 -18.56 17.19
N ARG A 315 3.41 -17.86 17.12
CA ARG A 315 3.51 -16.46 16.73
C ARG A 315 4.14 -16.34 15.34
N ALA A 316 4.12 -15.16 14.76
CA ALA A 316 4.80 -14.91 13.50
C ALA A 316 6.29 -15.28 13.58
N GLY A 317 6.79 -15.93 12.55
CA GLY A 317 8.19 -16.36 12.45
C GLY A 317 9.15 -15.18 12.33
N ALA A 318 10.38 -15.35 12.81
CA ALA A 318 11.37 -14.28 12.86
C ALA A 318 11.65 -13.62 11.48
N LYS A 319 11.52 -14.38 10.40
CA LYS A 319 11.69 -13.84 9.04
C LYS A 319 10.49 -12.99 8.59
N VAL A 320 9.29 -13.36 8.98
CA VAL A 320 8.06 -12.61 8.66
C VAL A 320 8.03 -11.25 9.37
N ILE A 321 8.67 -11.16 10.53
CA ILE A 321 8.74 -9.93 11.33
C ILE A 321 10.14 -9.31 11.35
N ALA A 322 10.97 -9.56 10.33
CA ALA A 322 12.28 -8.92 10.25
C ALA A 322 12.16 -7.44 9.89
N ALA A 323 12.99 -6.58 10.51
CA ALA A 323 12.92 -5.13 10.35
C ALA A 323 13.05 -4.66 8.90
N ALA A 324 13.88 -5.33 8.11
CA ALA A 324 14.13 -4.98 6.71
C ALA A 324 13.40 -5.91 5.72
N ASP A 325 12.47 -6.76 6.19
CA ASP A 325 11.69 -7.63 5.29
C ASP A 325 10.86 -6.78 4.33
N PRO A 326 11.00 -6.97 3.00
CA PRO A 326 10.35 -6.09 2.03
C PRO A 326 8.86 -6.36 1.94
N TYR A 327 8.08 -5.32 1.59
CA TYR A 327 6.76 -5.54 1.04
C TYR A 327 6.86 -5.93 -0.44
N VAL A 328 6.06 -6.90 -0.85
CA VAL A 328 6.05 -7.44 -2.22
C VAL A 328 4.82 -6.90 -2.95
N PHE A 329 5.02 -6.00 -3.93
CA PHE A 329 3.95 -5.52 -4.78
C PHE A 329 3.57 -6.51 -5.88
N ALA A 330 4.57 -7.18 -6.45
CA ALA A 330 4.42 -8.26 -7.44
C ALA A 330 5.68 -9.12 -7.45
N ASP A 331 5.52 -10.42 -7.67
CA ASP A 331 6.65 -11.33 -7.73
C ASP A 331 6.47 -12.45 -8.78
N VAL A 332 7.54 -13.20 -8.98
CA VAL A 332 7.55 -14.34 -9.89
C VAL A 332 6.62 -15.45 -9.42
N VAL A 333 6.43 -15.62 -8.11
CA VAL A 333 5.60 -16.71 -7.56
C VAL A 333 4.13 -16.45 -7.91
N GLU A 334 3.62 -15.24 -7.65
CA GLU A 334 2.27 -14.84 -8.07
C GLU A 334 2.11 -14.97 -9.59
N THR A 335 3.10 -14.53 -10.36
CA THR A 335 3.06 -14.61 -11.83
C THR A 335 2.95 -16.05 -12.32
N GLU A 336 3.71 -16.99 -11.77
CA GLU A 336 3.66 -18.41 -12.16
C GLU A 336 2.34 -19.07 -11.73
N PHE A 337 1.75 -18.69 -10.60
CA PHE A 337 0.41 -19.17 -10.24
C PHE A 337 -0.68 -18.62 -11.17
N LEU A 338 -0.59 -17.35 -11.58
CA LEU A 338 -1.51 -16.77 -12.57
C LEU A 338 -1.38 -17.48 -13.93
N ARG A 339 -0.16 -17.82 -14.36
CA ARG A 339 0.08 -18.61 -15.56
C ARG A 339 -0.52 -20.01 -15.48
N ALA A 340 -0.32 -20.67 -14.34
CA ALA A 340 -0.86 -22.02 -14.13
C ALA A 340 -2.38 -22.02 -14.14
N GLU A 341 -3.02 -21.07 -13.48
CA GLU A 341 -4.48 -20.91 -13.50
C GLU A 341 -4.99 -20.60 -14.91
N ALA A 342 -4.34 -19.70 -15.64
CA ALA A 342 -4.73 -19.38 -17.00
C ALA A 342 -4.62 -20.59 -17.93
N ALA A 343 -3.57 -21.39 -17.80
CA ALA A 343 -3.38 -22.61 -18.58
C ALA A 343 -4.47 -23.66 -18.28
N GLU A 344 -4.92 -23.80 -17.03
CA GLU A 344 -6.01 -24.71 -16.67
C GLU A 344 -7.37 -24.24 -17.22
N ARG A 345 -7.55 -22.93 -17.35
CA ARG A 345 -8.77 -22.34 -17.91
C ARG A 345 -8.83 -22.37 -19.45
N GLY A 346 -7.74 -22.69 -20.16
CA GLY A 346 -7.62 -22.75 -21.62
C GLY A 346 -7.31 -21.42 -22.27
#